data_a1e9e3b32b6b173da9a537f260f55fb7
#
_entry.id   a1e9e3b32b6b173da9a537f260f55fb7
#
_cell.length_a   1.000
_cell.length_b   1.000
_cell.length_c   1.000
_cell.angle_alpha   90.00
_cell.angle_beta   90.00
_cell.angle_gamma   90.00
#
_symmetry.space_group_name_H-M   'P 1'
#
loop_
_entity.id
_entity.type
_entity.pdbx_description
1 polymer ?
#
loop_
_entity_poly.entity_id
_entity_poly.type
_entity_poly.pdbx_seq_one_letter_code
_entity_poly.pdbx_strand_id
1 'polypeptide(L)'
;EERTRTVTAEDGTETEESYTVAIPVADIAAVYGNLENVLHLQLSEEQKSNADSVYNLVRYGVAGGSENWIPGADVPFIGADGFCSPIGSGWERRVTSEFGNRVDPITGKRKGHGGMDLAVPTGTPIRAALGGTVLVSKYNAGGYGYYVMIDHGNGLATLYGHCSKLLAKVGQTVEAGDIIALSGSTGRSTGPHLHFEARVNGERTNPRAYLPKG
;
A
#
# COMPACT_ATOMS: atom_id res chain seq x y z
N GLU A 1 -8.11 -21.64 -3.85
CA GLU A 1 -7.03 -22.61 -4.00
C GLU A 1 -7.63 -24.01 -3.96
N GLU A 2 -7.37 -24.81 -4.99
CA GLU A 2 -7.83 -26.20 -5.07
C GLU A 2 -6.83 -27.08 -4.34
N ARG A 3 -7.32 -27.90 -3.41
CA ARG A 3 -6.50 -28.83 -2.61
C ARG A 3 -7.06 -30.23 -2.72
N THR A 4 -6.20 -31.22 -2.60
CA THR A 4 -6.57 -32.63 -2.52
C THR A 4 -6.35 -33.15 -1.11
N ARG A 5 -7.23 -34.03 -0.66
CA ARG A 5 -7.08 -34.83 0.57
C ARG A 5 -7.30 -36.28 0.27
N THR A 6 -6.59 -37.15 0.93
CA THR A 6 -6.85 -38.59 0.90
C THR A 6 -7.94 -38.89 1.91
N VAL A 7 -9.03 -39.53 1.44
CA VAL A 7 -10.13 -40.03 2.30
C VAL A 7 -10.08 -41.53 2.26
N THR A 8 -9.99 -42.13 3.44
CA THR A 8 -10.00 -43.61 3.61
C THR A 8 -11.40 -44.02 3.98
N ALA A 9 -12.03 -44.85 3.15
CA ALA A 9 -13.35 -45.46 3.43
C ALA A 9 -13.24 -46.54 4.51
N GLU A 10 -14.39 -46.94 5.09
CA GLU A 10 -14.44 -47.97 6.13
C GLU A 10 -13.95 -49.37 5.66
N ASP A 11 -13.89 -49.58 4.35
CA ASP A 11 -13.35 -50.80 3.72
C ASP A 11 -11.83 -50.74 3.46
N GLY A 12 -11.17 -49.65 3.85
CA GLY A 12 -9.74 -49.41 3.65
C GLY A 12 -9.36 -48.87 2.28
N THR A 13 -10.33 -48.52 1.45
CA THR A 13 -10.06 -47.92 0.13
C THR A 13 -9.70 -46.45 0.30
N GLU A 14 -8.58 -46.03 -0.25
CA GLU A 14 -8.14 -44.62 -0.29
C GLU A 14 -8.57 -43.95 -1.59
N THR A 15 -9.23 -42.80 -1.48
CA THR A 15 -9.62 -41.96 -2.59
C THR A 15 -9.12 -40.53 -2.39
N GLU A 16 -8.66 -39.89 -3.46
CA GLU A 16 -8.34 -38.47 -3.43
C GLU A 16 -9.57 -37.62 -3.74
N GLU A 17 -9.94 -36.75 -2.82
CA GLU A 17 -11.00 -35.76 -3.03
C GLU A 17 -10.38 -34.36 -3.22
N SER A 18 -10.76 -33.69 -4.30
CA SER A 18 -10.45 -32.27 -4.50
C SER A 18 -11.47 -31.43 -3.75
N TYR A 19 -11.00 -30.44 -3.02
CA TYR A 19 -11.87 -29.45 -2.39
C TYR A 19 -11.30 -28.05 -2.56
N THR A 20 -12.18 -27.08 -2.73
CA THR A 20 -11.79 -25.67 -2.87
C THR A 20 -11.87 -24.99 -1.51
N VAL A 21 -10.74 -24.50 -1.01
CA VAL A 21 -10.70 -23.67 0.19
C VAL A 21 -10.75 -22.20 -0.28
N ALA A 22 -11.89 -21.56 -0.09
CA ALA A 22 -11.99 -20.11 -0.16
C ALA A 22 -11.56 -19.55 1.20
N ILE A 23 -10.30 -19.18 1.33
CA ILE A 23 -9.82 -18.44 2.50
C ILE A 23 -10.07 -16.96 2.20
N PRO A 24 -10.99 -16.29 2.88
CA PRO A 24 -11.06 -14.85 2.82
C PRO A 24 -9.75 -14.30 3.41
N VAL A 25 -8.84 -13.84 2.55
CA VAL A 25 -7.50 -13.34 2.92
C VAL A 25 -7.58 -11.96 3.59
N ALA A 26 -8.74 -11.61 4.15
CA ALA A 26 -8.96 -10.30 4.75
C ALA A 26 -8.32 -10.17 6.14
N ASP A 27 -8.22 -11.25 6.90
CA ASP A 27 -7.72 -11.23 8.27
C ASP A 27 -6.95 -12.53 8.59
N ILE A 28 -5.64 -12.41 8.84
CA ILE A 28 -4.80 -13.56 9.18
C ILE A 28 -5.17 -14.16 10.54
N ALA A 29 -5.67 -13.36 11.49
CA ALA A 29 -6.14 -13.82 12.78
C ALA A 29 -7.37 -14.74 12.62
N ALA A 30 -8.26 -14.45 11.67
CA ALA A 30 -9.38 -15.33 11.32
C ALA A 30 -8.89 -16.65 10.69
N VAL A 31 -7.79 -16.62 9.93
CA VAL A 31 -7.15 -17.84 9.41
C VAL A 31 -6.63 -18.70 10.54
N TYR A 32 -5.93 -18.12 11.53
CA TYR A 32 -5.45 -18.87 12.71
C TYR A 32 -6.61 -19.46 13.51
N GLY A 33 -7.65 -18.66 13.79
CA GLY A 33 -8.84 -19.14 14.48
C GLY A 33 -9.51 -20.32 13.75
N ASN A 34 -9.56 -20.30 12.43
CA ASN A 34 -10.10 -21.42 11.65
C ASN A 34 -9.17 -22.64 11.69
N LEU A 35 -7.85 -22.46 11.59
CA LEU A 35 -6.90 -23.58 11.71
C LEU A 35 -6.96 -24.23 13.09
N GLU A 36 -7.06 -23.44 14.15
CA GLU A 36 -7.12 -23.94 15.52
C GLU A 36 -8.49 -24.57 15.86
N ASN A 37 -9.59 -23.94 15.44
CA ASN A 37 -10.94 -24.37 15.84
C ASN A 37 -11.56 -25.43 14.91
N VAL A 38 -11.24 -25.39 13.61
CA VAL A 38 -11.83 -26.30 12.62
C VAL A 38 -10.93 -27.50 12.34
N LEU A 39 -9.61 -27.27 12.24
CA LEU A 39 -8.65 -28.32 11.94
C LEU A 39 -7.92 -28.83 13.20
N HIS A 40 -8.23 -28.28 14.39
CA HIS A 40 -7.59 -28.61 15.66
C HIS A 40 -6.06 -28.57 15.62
N LEU A 41 -5.49 -27.68 14.77
CA LEU A 41 -4.06 -27.48 14.66
C LEU A 41 -3.63 -26.41 15.65
N GLN A 42 -2.76 -26.78 16.58
CA GLN A 42 -2.11 -25.84 17.51
C GLN A 42 -0.88 -25.25 16.83
N LEU A 43 -0.93 -23.96 16.49
CA LEU A 43 0.21 -23.24 15.93
C LEU A 43 1.05 -22.65 17.05
N SER A 44 2.38 -22.87 16.99
CA SER A 44 3.30 -22.17 17.89
C SER A 44 3.38 -20.67 17.55
N GLU A 45 3.81 -19.84 18.52
CA GLU A 45 4.00 -18.41 18.28
C GLU A 45 5.02 -18.14 17.17
N GLU A 46 6.04 -18.99 17.01
CA GLU A 46 7.00 -18.90 15.91
C GLU A 46 6.34 -19.19 14.56
N GLN A 47 5.46 -20.20 14.48
CA GLN A 47 4.71 -20.52 13.26
C GLN A 47 3.76 -19.40 12.88
N LYS A 48 3.06 -18.79 13.86
CA LYS A 48 2.20 -17.62 13.66
C LYS A 48 3.02 -16.42 13.15
N SER A 49 4.14 -16.13 13.80
CA SER A 49 5.04 -15.03 13.40
C SER A 49 5.61 -15.21 11.99
N ASN A 50 5.98 -16.44 11.61
CA ASN A 50 6.45 -16.75 10.26
C ASN A 50 5.33 -16.61 9.23
N ALA A 51 4.11 -17.07 9.55
CA ALA A 51 2.95 -16.94 8.68
C ALA A 51 2.54 -15.47 8.53
N ASP A 52 2.56 -14.66 9.61
CA ASP A 52 2.35 -13.22 9.57
C ASP A 52 3.37 -12.52 8.66
N SER A 53 4.63 -12.92 8.76
CA SER A 53 5.70 -12.37 7.93
C SER A 53 5.48 -12.67 6.45
N VAL A 54 5.09 -13.90 6.11
CA VAL A 54 4.76 -14.29 4.73
C VAL A 54 3.49 -13.59 4.25
N TYR A 55 2.45 -13.53 5.07
CA TYR A 55 1.20 -12.85 4.75
C TYR A 55 1.44 -11.36 4.46
N ASN A 56 2.18 -10.69 5.34
CA ASN A 56 2.52 -9.28 5.20
C ASN A 56 3.42 -9.04 3.97
N LEU A 57 4.35 -9.95 3.67
CA LEU A 57 5.18 -9.88 2.48
C LEU A 57 4.35 -10.03 1.19
N VAL A 58 3.41 -10.99 1.16
CA VAL A 58 2.59 -11.26 -0.03
C VAL A 58 1.54 -10.15 -0.22
N ARG A 59 0.88 -9.74 0.86
CA ARG A 59 -0.22 -8.78 0.79
C ARG A 59 0.27 -7.32 0.69
N TYR A 60 1.34 -6.98 1.37
CA TYR A 60 1.82 -5.60 1.51
C TYR A 60 3.24 -5.38 1.02
N GLY A 61 3.96 -6.44 0.64
CA GLY A 61 5.36 -6.37 0.26
C GLY A 61 6.30 -6.03 1.43
N VAL A 62 5.86 -6.23 2.68
CA VAL A 62 6.62 -5.92 3.91
C VAL A 62 6.93 -7.20 4.64
N ALA A 63 8.20 -7.45 4.94
CA ALA A 63 8.63 -8.57 5.77
C ALA A 63 8.54 -8.20 7.26
N GLY A 64 7.84 -9.05 8.03
CA GLY A 64 7.71 -8.91 9.48
C GLY A 64 6.49 -8.10 9.93
N GLY A 65 5.90 -8.47 11.06
CA GLY A 65 4.92 -7.67 11.78
C GLY A 65 5.61 -6.40 12.24
N SER A 66 5.47 -5.31 11.52
CA SER A 66 6.17 -4.08 11.87
C SER A 66 5.45 -3.42 13.03
N GLU A 67 6.19 -3.06 14.09
CA GLU A 67 5.74 -2.16 15.16
C GLU A 67 5.25 -0.80 14.61
N ASN A 68 5.44 -0.58 13.30
CA ASN A 68 5.08 0.62 12.55
C ASN A 68 3.79 0.47 11.71
N TRP A 69 3.00 -0.59 11.95
CA TRP A 69 1.73 -0.77 11.28
C TRP A 69 0.76 0.39 11.57
N ILE A 70 0.16 0.94 10.52
CA ILE A 70 -0.90 1.94 10.64
C ILE A 70 -2.24 1.22 10.57
N PRO A 71 -3.05 1.21 11.65
CA PRO A 71 -4.40 0.68 11.60
C PRO A 71 -5.19 1.32 10.45
N GLY A 72 -5.80 0.48 9.59
CA GLY A 72 -6.59 0.93 8.44
C GLY A 72 -5.80 1.16 7.14
N ALA A 73 -4.46 1.01 7.15
CA ALA A 73 -3.67 1.06 5.91
C ALA A 73 -3.85 -0.20 5.03
N ASP A 74 -4.39 -1.25 5.59
CA ASP A 74 -4.71 -2.53 4.93
C ASP A 74 -5.97 -2.45 4.05
N VAL A 75 -6.88 -1.53 4.36
CA VAL A 75 -8.12 -1.36 3.61
C VAL A 75 -8.05 -0.07 2.78
N PRO A 76 -8.36 -0.12 1.47
CA PRO A 76 -8.48 1.09 0.67
C PRO A 76 -9.56 2.00 1.25
N PHE A 77 -9.23 3.27 1.51
CA PHE A 77 -10.20 4.28 1.88
C PHE A 77 -10.57 5.09 0.63
N ILE A 78 -11.68 4.72 -0.01
CA ILE A 78 -12.18 5.33 -1.24
C ILE A 78 -13.38 6.20 -0.89
N GLY A 79 -13.32 7.48 -1.26
CA GLY A 79 -14.43 8.41 -1.08
C GLY A 79 -15.54 8.22 -2.11
N ALA A 80 -16.67 8.87 -1.88
CA ALA A 80 -17.81 8.86 -2.81
C ALA A 80 -17.47 9.46 -4.19
N ASP A 81 -16.41 10.25 -4.27
CA ASP A 81 -15.85 10.85 -5.49
C ASP A 81 -14.93 9.89 -6.28
N GLY A 82 -14.75 8.66 -5.79
CA GLY A 82 -13.92 7.63 -6.40
C GLY A 82 -12.42 7.75 -6.10
N PHE A 83 -11.97 8.81 -5.40
CA PHE A 83 -10.58 8.93 -4.99
C PHE A 83 -10.26 8.04 -3.78
N CYS A 84 -9.11 7.38 -3.83
CA CYS A 84 -8.55 6.61 -2.73
C CYS A 84 -7.48 7.41 -2.00
N SER A 85 -7.49 7.37 -0.67
CA SER A 85 -6.35 7.86 0.10
C SER A 85 -5.12 6.99 -0.15
N PRO A 86 -3.96 7.56 -0.53
CA PRO A 86 -2.73 6.80 -0.73
C PRO A 86 -2.22 6.07 0.51
N ILE A 87 -2.66 6.45 1.70
CA ILE A 87 -2.17 5.94 2.99
C ILE A 87 -3.30 5.45 3.91
N GLY A 88 -4.51 5.23 3.36
CA GLY A 88 -5.66 4.76 4.14
C GLY A 88 -6.43 5.88 4.84
N SER A 89 -7.30 5.50 5.79
CA SER A 89 -8.14 6.42 6.54
C SER A 89 -7.33 7.33 7.50
N GLY A 90 -7.89 8.49 7.84
CA GLY A 90 -7.26 9.45 8.76
C GLY A 90 -6.02 10.15 8.18
N TRP A 91 -5.91 10.20 6.87
CA TRP A 91 -4.81 10.85 6.15
C TRP A 91 -4.67 12.34 6.52
N GLU A 92 -5.77 13.03 6.84
CA GLU A 92 -5.79 14.44 7.19
C GLU A 92 -4.90 14.76 8.40
N ARG A 93 -4.87 13.85 9.38
CA ARG A 93 -4.07 13.99 10.62
C ARG A 93 -2.58 13.73 10.39
N ARG A 94 -2.22 13.21 9.20
CA ARG A 94 -0.83 12.89 8.84
C ARG A 94 -0.18 13.91 7.96
N VAL A 95 -0.90 14.97 7.57
CA VAL A 95 -0.36 16.07 6.77
C VAL A 95 0.67 16.83 7.61
N THR A 96 1.93 16.76 7.19
CA THR A 96 3.06 17.49 7.82
C THR A 96 3.48 18.70 7.01
N SER A 97 3.14 18.74 5.73
CA SER A 97 3.40 19.89 4.87
C SER A 97 2.41 19.97 3.73
N GLU A 98 1.81 21.13 3.57
CA GLU A 98 0.85 21.43 2.52
C GLU A 98 1.54 21.81 1.21
N PHE A 99 0.78 21.75 0.12
CA PHE A 99 1.11 22.32 -1.18
C PHE A 99 1.26 23.84 -1.10
N GLY A 100 2.21 24.39 -1.85
CA GLY A 100 2.41 25.84 -1.98
C GLY A 100 3.67 26.34 -1.27
N ASN A 101 3.69 27.61 -0.89
CA ASN A 101 4.88 28.23 -0.33
C ASN A 101 5.12 27.84 1.13
N ARG A 102 6.28 27.28 1.43
CA ARG A 102 6.73 26.94 2.78
C ARG A 102 8.18 27.31 3.04
N VAL A 103 8.61 27.25 4.29
CA VAL A 103 10.03 27.22 4.62
C VAL A 103 10.56 25.82 4.35
N ASP A 104 11.56 25.70 3.49
CA ASP A 104 12.19 24.43 3.15
C ASP A 104 12.94 23.88 4.37
N PRO A 105 12.62 22.66 4.85
CA PRO A 105 13.17 22.14 6.09
C PRO A 105 14.67 21.80 6.03
N ILE A 106 15.25 21.74 4.81
CA ILE A 106 16.68 21.46 4.60
C ILE A 106 17.49 22.75 4.52
N THR A 107 16.97 23.77 3.82
CA THR A 107 17.72 25.00 3.54
C THR A 107 17.31 26.19 4.41
N GLY A 108 16.18 26.11 5.11
CA GLY A 108 15.60 27.23 5.87
C GLY A 108 15.06 28.39 5.03
N LYS A 109 15.08 28.28 3.70
CA LYS A 109 14.63 29.33 2.78
C LYS A 109 13.18 29.11 2.34
N ARG A 110 12.48 30.20 2.00
CA ARG A 110 11.16 30.10 1.37
C ARG A 110 11.27 29.41 0.02
N LYS A 111 10.46 28.36 -0.19
CA LYS A 111 10.43 27.56 -1.41
C LYS A 111 9.02 27.04 -1.67
N GLY A 112 8.65 26.96 -2.95
CA GLY A 112 7.43 26.28 -3.36
C GLY A 112 7.51 24.78 -3.08
N HIS A 113 6.46 24.21 -2.48
CA HIS A 113 6.26 22.78 -2.29
C HIS A 113 5.30 22.29 -3.36
N GLY A 114 5.78 21.40 -4.23
CA GLY A 114 5.03 20.93 -5.40
C GLY A 114 3.99 19.85 -5.13
N GLY A 115 3.84 19.43 -3.86
CA GLY A 115 2.92 18.38 -3.43
C GLY A 115 2.49 18.58 -1.99
N MET A 116 2.04 17.50 -1.37
CA MET A 116 1.70 17.42 0.04
C MET A 116 2.49 16.28 0.69
N ASP A 117 3.02 16.50 1.88
CA ASP A 117 3.75 15.49 2.63
C ASP A 117 2.87 14.87 3.71
N LEU A 118 2.80 13.55 3.70
CA LEU A 118 2.00 12.74 4.62
C LEU A 118 2.93 11.85 5.45
N ALA A 119 3.03 12.12 6.75
CA ALA A 119 3.89 11.35 7.67
C ALA A 119 3.37 9.92 7.81
N VAL A 120 4.20 8.97 7.40
CA VAL A 120 3.93 7.54 7.52
C VAL A 120 5.24 6.79 7.79
N PRO A 121 5.24 5.73 8.61
CA PRO A 121 6.40 4.88 8.80
C PRO A 121 6.91 4.29 7.49
N THR A 122 8.22 4.04 7.41
CA THR A 122 8.82 3.30 6.28
C THR A 122 8.16 1.93 6.14
N GLY A 123 7.86 1.52 4.89
CA GLY A 123 7.22 0.24 4.60
C GLY A 123 5.68 0.28 4.58
N THR A 124 5.06 1.44 4.92
CA THR A 124 3.60 1.58 4.79
C THR A 124 3.19 1.39 3.33
N PRO A 125 2.16 0.56 3.03
CA PRO A 125 1.62 0.43 1.68
C PRO A 125 1.14 1.77 1.13
N ILE A 126 1.62 2.11 -0.07
CA ILE A 126 1.17 3.29 -0.82
C ILE A 126 0.24 2.83 -1.93
N ARG A 127 -0.94 3.43 -1.99
CA ARG A 127 -2.01 3.06 -2.91
C ARG A 127 -2.22 4.10 -4.00
N ALA A 128 -2.66 3.63 -5.16
CA ALA A 128 -3.10 4.50 -6.26
C ALA A 128 -4.32 5.32 -5.83
N ALA A 129 -4.25 6.64 -5.96
CA ALA A 129 -5.36 7.52 -5.59
C ALA A 129 -6.56 7.39 -6.54
N LEU A 130 -6.32 6.98 -7.78
CA LEU A 130 -7.33 6.74 -8.80
C LEU A 130 -6.80 5.67 -9.77
N GLY A 131 -7.69 5.00 -10.51
CA GLY A 131 -7.31 4.07 -11.57
C GLY A 131 -6.59 4.77 -12.72
N GLY A 132 -5.70 4.05 -13.41
CA GLY A 132 -4.95 4.62 -14.52
C GLY A 132 -3.77 3.76 -15.00
N THR A 133 -2.87 4.36 -15.76
CA THR A 133 -1.68 3.70 -16.29
C THR A 133 -0.41 4.28 -15.67
N VAL A 134 0.48 3.42 -15.20
CA VAL A 134 1.77 3.82 -14.62
C VAL A 134 2.69 4.40 -15.70
N LEU A 135 2.96 5.70 -15.64
CA LEU A 135 3.88 6.40 -16.56
C LEU A 135 5.34 6.27 -16.14
N VAL A 136 5.59 6.31 -14.83
CA VAL A 136 6.94 6.31 -14.27
C VAL A 136 6.99 5.41 -13.05
N SER A 137 8.05 4.59 -12.97
CA SER A 137 8.40 3.78 -11.79
C SER A 137 9.92 3.66 -11.76
N LYS A 138 10.62 4.60 -11.08
CA LYS A 138 12.09 4.67 -11.08
C LYS A 138 12.65 5.44 -9.89
N TYR A 139 13.99 5.48 -9.80
CA TYR A 139 14.73 6.29 -8.84
C TYR A 139 15.14 7.65 -9.42
N ASN A 140 15.03 8.70 -8.60
CA ASN A 140 15.50 10.06 -8.89
C ASN A 140 16.35 10.58 -7.72
N ALA A 141 17.68 10.64 -7.90
CA ALA A 141 18.62 11.01 -6.83
C ALA A 141 18.47 12.44 -6.34
N GLY A 142 18.07 13.36 -7.22
CA GLY A 142 18.04 14.81 -6.94
C GLY A 142 16.78 15.31 -6.23
N GLY A 143 15.78 14.46 -5.99
CA GLY A 143 14.50 14.91 -5.46
C GLY A 143 13.65 13.81 -4.89
N TYR A 144 12.81 13.18 -5.71
CA TYR A 144 11.76 12.24 -5.27
C TYR A 144 12.26 10.91 -4.69
N GLY A 145 13.53 10.53 -4.83
CA GLY A 145 13.99 9.19 -4.51
C GLY A 145 13.33 8.14 -5.41
N TYR A 146 12.90 7.03 -4.86
CA TYR A 146 12.02 6.11 -5.56
C TYR A 146 10.62 6.70 -5.66
N TYR A 147 10.06 6.71 -6.89
CA TYR A 147 8.74 7.28 -7.12
C TYR A 147 7.97 6.59 -8.23
N VAL A 148 6.64 6.64 -8.08
CA VAL A 148 5.67 6.22 -9.11
C VAL A 148 4.92 7.45 -9.58
N MET A 149 4.57 7.50 -10.87
CA MET A 149 3.63 8.46 -11.44
C MET A 149 2.60 7.71 -12.27
N ILE A 150 1.32 8.04 -12.09
CA ILE A 150 0.17 7.41 -12.75
C ILE A 150 -0.56 8.48 -13.54
N ASP A 151 -0.89 8.16 -14.80
CA ASP A 151 -1.81 8.91 -15.64
C ASP A 151 -3.22 8.35 -15.48
N HIS A 152 -4.15 9.20 -15.08
CA HIS A 152 -5.55 8.85 -14.87
C HIS A 152 -6.44 9.22 -16.08
N GLY A 153 -5.83 9.74 -17.14
CA GLY A 153 -6.55 10.31 -18.28
C GLY A 153 -7.03 11.74 -18.05
N ASN A 154 -7.58 12.36 -19.10
CA ASN A 154 -8.09 13.73 -19.07
C ASN A 154 -7.11 14.78 -18.51
N GLY A 155 -5.80 14.54 -18.67
CA GLY A 155 -4.73 15.42 -18.20
C GLY A 155 -4.43 15.32 -16.70
N LEU A 156 -5.11 14.45 -15.96
CA LEU A 156 -4.85 14.23 -14.53
C LEU A 156 -3.76 13.17 -14.33
N ALA A 157 -2.75 13.49 -13.54
CA ALA A 157 -1.75 12.53 -13.09
C ALA A 157 -1.44 12.72 -11.60
N THR A 158 -1.03 11.64 -10.92
CA THR A 158 -0.56 11.68 -9.53
C THR A 158 0.86 11.13 -9.42
N LEU A 159 1.62 11.63 -8.42
CA LEU A 159 2.99 11.22 -8.14
C LEU A 159 3.14 10.85 -6.66
N TYR A 160 3.88 9.78 -6.41
CA TYR A 160 4.12 9.17 -5.09
C TYR A 160 5.63 9.05 -4.89
N GLY A 161 6.21 9.95 -4.10
CA GLY A 161 7.66 10.08 -3.89
C GLY A 161 8.14 9.58 -2.54
N HIS A 162 9.47 9.50 -2.41
CA HIS A 162 10.25 9.07 -1.25
C HIS A 162 10.01 7.61 -0.84
N CYS A 163 9.54 6.76 -1.77
CA CYS A 163 9.28 5.35 -1.52
C CYS A 163 10.55 4.60 -1.15
N SER A 164 10.41 3.51 -0.38
CA SER A 164 11.48 2.55 -0.10
C SER A 164 11.53 1.45 -1.16
N LYS A 165 10.37 1.09 -1.75
CA LYS A 165 10.24 0.05 -2.76
C LYS A 165 9.14 0.41 -3.74
N LEU A 166 9.39 0.15 -5.03
CA LEU A 166 8.39 0.27 -6.10
C LEU A 166 7.84 -1.11 -6.42
N LEU A 167 6.52 -1.24 -6.50
CA LEU A 167 5.82 -2.49 -6.78
C LEU A 167 5.18 -2.44 -8.17
N ALA A 168 4.64 -1.28 -8.57
CA ALA A 168 4.06 -1.08 -9.88
C ALA A 168 5.14 -0.88 -10.96
N LYS A 169 4.87 -1.34 -12.18
CA LYS A 169 5.77 -1.25 -13.35
C LYS A 169 5.22 -0.28 -14.38
N VAL A 170 6.11 0.39 -15.12
CA VAL A 170 5.70 1.26 -16.24
C VAL A 170 4.84 0.49 -17.24
N GLY A 171 3.75 1.10 -17.67
CA GLY A 171 2.74 0.51 -18.55
C GLY A 171 1.69 -0.36 -17.85
N GLN A 172 1.84 -0.62 -16.56
CA GLN A 172 0.84 -1.35 -15.78
C GLN A 172 -0.43 -0.51 -15.61
N THR A 173 -1.60 -1.11 -15.85
CA THR A 173 -2.89 -0.57 -15.44
C THR A 173 -3.13 -0.89 -13.98
N VAL A 174 -3.60 0.08 -13.22
CA VAL A 174 -3.94 -0.03 -11.79
C VAL A 174 -5.33 0.53 -11.54
N GLU A 175 -6.00 0.00 -10.52
CA GLU A 175 -7.27 0.50 -10.01
C GLU A 175 -7.03 1.42 -8.79
N ALA A 176 -8.04 2.25 -8.45
CA ALA A 176 -8.02 3.02 -7.21
C ALA A 176 -7.88 2.07 -6.01
N GLY A 177 -6.90 2.31 -5.14
CA GLY A 177 -6.64 1.47 -3.98
C GLY A 177 -5.61 0.36 -4.18
N ASP A 178 -5.15 0.09 -5.40
CA ASP A 178 -4.05 -0.86 -5.65
C ASP A 178 -2.76 -0.41 -4.98
N ILE A 179 -2.04 -1.36 -4.37
CA ILE A 179 -0.73 -1.07 -3.76
C ILE A 179 0.32 -0.95 -4.86
N ILE A 180 0.90 0.25 -4.99
CA ILE A 180 1.84 0.60 -6.06
C ILE A 180 3.29 0.74 -5.58
N ALA A 181 3.47 1.01 -4.27
CA ALA A 181 4.79 1.19 -3.67
C ALA A 181 4.72 1.00 -2.15
N LEU A 182 5.89 1.02 -1.49
CA LEU A 182 6.02 1.13 -0.04
C LEU A 182 6.66 2.48 0.29
N SER A 183 6.14 3.16 1.33
CA SER A 183 6.69 4.42 1.83
C SER A 183 8.12 4.29 2.31
N GLY A 184 8.84 5.40 2.37
CA GLY A 184 10.21 5.45 2.82
C GLY A 184 10.69 6.86 3.11
N SER A 185 12.00 7.07 2.93
CA SER A 185 12.68 8.36 3.10
C SER A 185 13.82 8.51 2.08
N THR A 186 13.62 8.00 0.85
CA THR A 186 14.65 8.04 -0.19
C THR A 186 14.67 9.40 -0.91
N GLY A 187 15.79 9.73 -1.54
CA GLY A 187 15.96 11.02 -2.22
C GLY A 187 16.16 12.20 -1.25
N ARG A 188 15.57 13.35 -1.56
CA ARG A 188 15.69 14.57 -0.74
C ARG A 188 14.59 14.59 0.33
N SER A 189 14.78 13.85 1.40
CA SER A 189 13.85 13.68 2.50
C SER A 189 14.54 13.87 3.86
N THR A 190 13.82 14.39 4.85
CA THR A 190 14.29 14.56 6.23
C THR A 190 13.81 13.50 7.19
N GLY A 191 12.92 12.60 6.75
CA GLY A 191 12.35 11.50 7.54
C GLY A 191 11.26 10.75 6.79
N PRO A 192 10.77 9.63 7.31
CA PRO A 192 9.77 8.81 6.64
C PRO A 192 8.45 9.56 6.38
N HIS A 193 8.06 9.66 5.11
CA HIS A 193 6.80 10.25 4.67
C HIS A 193 6.49 9.86 3.21
N LEU A 194 5.25 10.03 2.80
CA LEU A 194 4.85 10.06 1.40
C LEU A 194 4.81 11.49 0.92
N HIS A 195 5.55 11.81 -0.14
CA HIS A 195 5.36 13.03 -0.93
C HIS A 195 4.33 12.73 -2.03
N PHE A 196 3.17 13.39 -1.98
CA PHE A 196 2.05 13.19 -2.90
C PHE A 196 1.81 14.44 -3.74
N GLU A 197 1.83 14.28 -5.09
CA GLU A 197 1.49 15.36 -6.03
C GLU A 197 0.25 14.99 -6.85
N ALA A 198 -0.54 16.00 -7.17
CA ALA A 198 -1.52 15.97 -8.26
C ALA A 198 -1.08 16.94 -9.35
N ARG A 199 -1.27 16.55 -10.61
CA ARG A 199 -0.93 17.36 -11.77
C ARG A 199 -2.09 17.39 -12.76
N VAL A 200 -2.43 18.58 -13.22
CA VAL A 200 -3.44 18.77 -14.26
C VAL A 200 -2.75 19.38 -15.47
N ASN A 201 -2.84 18.71 -16.61
CA ASN A 201 -2.15 19.10 -17.85
C ASN A 201 -0.63 19.35 -17.67
N GLY A 202 -0.01 18.51 -16.80
CA GLY A 202 1.41 18.59 -16.47
C GLY A 202 1.77 19.59 -15.36
N GLU A 203 0.87 20.50 -14.99
CA GLU A 203 1.10 21.48 -13.93
C GLU A 203 0.69 20.96 -12.55
N ARG A 204 1.55 21.20 -11.53
CA ARG A 204 1.27 20.82 -10.16
C ARG A 204 0.11 21.63 -9.59
N THR A 205 -0.83 20.95 -8.97
CA THR A 205 -1.97 21.56 -8.30
C THR A 205 -2.08 21.04 -6.86
N ASN A 206 -2.98 21.64 -6.06
CA ASN A 206 -3.16 21.23 -4.67
C ASN A 206 -3.72 19.79 -4.58
N PRO A 207 -2.94 18.82 -4.07
CA PRO A 207 -3.37 17.41 -4.04
C PRO A 207 -4.57 17.15 -3.13
N ARG A 208 -4.87 18.02 -2.20
CA ARG A 208 -6.00 17.89 -1.27
C ARG A 208 -7.35 17.73 -1.98
N ALA A 209 -7.50 18.31 -3.19
CA ALA A 209 -8.70 18.18 -4.01
C ALA A 209 -8.90 16.78 -4.60
N TYR A 210 -7.84 15.95 -4.58
CA TYR A 210 -7.78 14.60 -5.16
C TYR A 210 -7.62 13.53 -4.09
N LEU A 211 -8.02 13.83 -2.88
CA LEU A 211 -8.06 12.92 -1.75
C LEU A 211 -9.51 12.80 -1.25
N PRO A 212 -9.92 11.61 -0.77
CA PRO A 212 -11.29 11.39 -0.31
C PRO A 212 -11.60 12.33 0.85
N LYS A 213 -12.80 12.90 0.82
CA LYS A 213 -13.34 13.69 1.93
C LYS A 213 -13.88 12.72 2.96
N GLY A 214 -13.49 12.90 4.22
CA GLY A 214 -13.98 12.14 5.36
C GLY A 214 -15.44 12.43 5.68
#